data_eaa307cff5306ad10081dec328cc415f
#
_entry.id   eaa307cff5306ad10081dec328cc415f
#
_cell.length_a   1.000
_cell.length_b   1.000
_cell.length_c   1.000
_cell.angle_alpha   90.00
_cell.angle_beta   90.00
_cell.angle_gamma   90.00
#
_symmetry.space_group_name_H-M   'P 1'
#
loop_
_entity.id
_entity.type
_entity.pdbx_description
1 polymer ?
#
loop_
_entity_poly.entity_id
_entity_poly.type
_entity_poly.pdbx_seq_one_letter_code
_entity_poly.pdbx_strand_id
1 'polypeptide(L)'
;MKTIHFDIVNIDAIDSYLYAGNMFVVFGDGHIGYISFDRIIHILRERYPQYDNIIQLAFLHNDYLQTPSGILLLGIQRVKLAMETEWKHAQEEISLQIEYNDIRDFFHSLGDVPALPLDLRIYAMRLYVGCKQGLFESRLIPIDKTQVQHTALERVFDSKVVSINAKYGAIAISADKEGLFSSELSDENESIHVPDRPVYGSRSLRTDWQDVDLLNYNSAKEFNYLHNSYERTQKDQPFFYPLRKDNEYKRITEIGTQIEEMTPLLENLNIRKEDVEYCFSSSSVAFIRMKSGEFFATNFQAHIGGAYKSKIKEVGARKKILSSAVIPNGCVLNYFDQTVMYRDGKSFVLSAKPAYGIRSYMNAKRYRSLLTVNNEDSLCVFSAETFTPMLTAASQEDLGRLKLRNVFRGKALTQLNFENIELPY
;
A
#
# COMPACT_ATOMS: atom_id res chain seq x y z
N MET A 1 0.55 7.78 -22.61
CA MET A 1 1.72 7.32 -21.82
C MET A 1 1.23 6.09 -21.07
N LYS A 2 1.84 4.93 -21.28
CA LYS A 2 1.48 3.67 -20.60
C LYS A 2 2.23 3.60 -19.26
N THR A 3 1.75 2.80 -18.34
CA THR A 3 2.47 2.44 -17.11
C THR A 3 3.29 1.19 -17.36
N ILE A 4 4.44 1.05 -16.68
CA ILE A 4 5.19 -0.21 -16.71
C ILE A 4 4.42 -1.20 -15.84
N HIS A 5 4.05 -2.32 -16.43
CA HIS A 5 3.32 -3.40 -15.78
C HIS A 5 3.68 -4.74 -16.43
N PHE A 6 3.35 -5.79 -15.72
CA PHE A 6 3.26 -7.12 -16.31
C PHE A 6 1.91 -7.75 -15.96
N ASP A 7 1.46 -8.65 -16.82
CA ASP A 7 0.22 -9.38 -16.67
C ASP A 7 0.50 -10.87 -16.49
N ILE A 8 -0.12 -11.48 -15.48
CA ILE A 8 -0.30 -12.93 -15.40
C ILE A 8 -1.66 -13.19 -16.04
N VAL A 9 -1.68 -13.79 -17.22
CA VAL A 9 -2.91 -14.03 -17.98
C VAL A 9 -3.43 -15.44 -17.77
N ASN A 10 -4.71 -15.65 -18.00
CA ASN A 10 -5.42 -16.93 -17.81
C ASN A 10 -5.40 -17.40 -16.36
N ILE A 11 -5.46 -16.48 -15.39
CA ILE A 11 -5.55 -16.74 -13.96
C ILE A 11 -6.91 -16.26 -13.43
N ASP A 12 -7.64 -17.12 -12.74
CA ASP A 12 -8.88 -16.78 -12.03
C ASP A 12 -8.56 -16.22 -10.63
N ALA A 13 -8.04 -14.99 -10.58
CA ALA A 13 -7.65 -14.31 -9.34
C ALA A 13 -8.65 -13.23 -8.96
N ILE A 14 -9.34 -13.40 -7.83
CA ILE A 14 -10.27 -12.39 -7.31
C ILE A 14 -9.59 -11.35 -6.43
N ASP A 15 -8.50 -11.71 -5.76
CA ASP A 15 -7.69 -10.79 -4.94
C ASP A 15 -6.22 -11.26 -4.90
N SER A 16 -5.31 -10.32 -4.62
CA SER A 16 -3.88 -10.64 -4.52
C SER A 16 -3.18 -9.71 -3.53
N TYR A 17 -2.13 -10.22 -2.87
CA TYR A 17 -1.38 -9.47 -1.86
C TYR A 17 0.12 -9.72 -1.94
N LEU A 18 0.93 -8.66 -2.02
CA LEU A 18 2.39 -8.75 -1.98
C LEU A 18 2.89 -8.60 -0.54
N TYR A 19 3.60 -9.61 -0.04
CA TYR A 19 4.15 -9.57 1.30
C TYR A 19 5.41 -10.46 1.43
N ALA A 20 6.43 -9.97 2.12
CA ALA A 20 7.65 -10.70 2.49
C ALA A 20 8.30 -11.52 1.35
N GLY A 21 8.35 -10.97 0.13
CA GLY A 21 8.95 -11.64 -1.03
C GLY A 21 8.00 -12.54 -1.82
N ASN A 22 6.76 -12.68 -1.36
CA ASN A 22 5.75 -13.54 -1.98
C ASN A 22 4.55 -12.75 -2.51
N MET A 23 3.91 -13.30 -3.52
CA MET A 23 2.60 -12.90 -4.00
C MET A 23 1.59 -13.96 -3.54
N PHE A 24 0.64 -13.55 -2.73
CA PHE A 24 -0.49 -14.36 -2.28
C PHE A 24 -1.66 -14.08 -3.21
N VAL A 25 -2.37 -15.11 -3.61
CA VAL A 25 -3.50 -15.03 -4.55
C VAL A 25 -4.70 -15.76 -3.97
N VAL A 26 -5.84 -15.12 -4.02
CA VAL A 26 -7.14 -15.75 -3.76
C VAL A 26 -7.79 -16.05 -5.10
N PHE A 27 -8.05 -17.30 -5.36
CA PHE A 27 -8.70 -17.79 -6.57
C PHE A 27 -10.22 -17.75 -6.47
N GLY A 28 -10.91 -17.77 -7.61
CA GLY A 28 -12.38 -17.69 -7.66
C GLY A 28 -13.10 -18.84 -6.98
N ASP A 29 -12.45 -19.99 -6.84
CA ASP A 29 -12.96 -21.16 -6.08
C ASP A 29 -12.81 -21.04 -4.56
N GLY A 30 -12.15 -19.98 -4.06
CA GLY A 30 -11.89 -19.76 -2.64
C GLY A 30 -10.56 -20.33 -2.15
N HIS A 31 -9.79 -20.96 -3.02
CA HIS A 31 -8.44 -21.41 -2.70
C HIS A 31 -7.50 -20.23 -2.49
N ILE A 32 -6.58 -20.33 -1.52
CA ILE A 32 -5.48 -19.38 -1.35
C ILE A 32 -4.17 -20.08 -1.64
N GLY A 33 -3.40 -19.50 -2.58
CA GLY A 33 -2.06 -19.93 -2.89
C GLY A 33 -1.06 -18.79 -2.80
N TYR A 34 0.22 -19.11 -2.77
CA TYR A 34 1.28 -18.11 -2.90
C TYR A 34 2.40 -18.61 -3.80
N ILE A 35 3.09 -17.65 -4.40
CA ILE A 35 4.28 -17.87 -5.23
C ILE A 35 5.35 -16.84 -4.85
N SER A 36 6.62 -17.20 -4.92
CA SER A 36 7.71 -16.24 -4.77
C SER A 36 7.61 -15.13 -5.84
N PHE A 37 7.47 -13.89 -5.41
CA PHE A 37 7.44 -12.74 -6.31
C PHE A 37 8.76 -12.58 -7.07
N ASP A 38 9.89 -12.86 -6.41
CA ASP A 38 11.22 -12.83 -7.04
C ASP A 38 11.34 -13.87 -8.15
N ARG A 39 10.66 -15.02 -8.00
CA ARG A 39 10.61 -16.07 -9.04
C ARG A 39 9.85 -15.58 -10.27
N ILE A 40 8.70 -14.93 -10.09
CA ILE A 40 7.95 -14.33 -11.20
C ILE A 40 8.82 -13.34 -11.96
N ILE A 41 9.49 -12.44 -11.22
CA ILE A 41 10.34 -11.43 -11.84
C ILE A 41 11.55 -12.06 -12.56
N HIS A 42 12.12 -13.14 -12.00
CA HIS A 42 13.20 -13.87 -12.67
C HIS A 42 12.75 -14.44 -14.01
N ILE A 43 11.57 -15.07 -14.08
CA ILE A 43 10.98 -15.60 -15.32
C ILE A 43 10.77 -14.46 -16.35
N LEU A 44 10.28 -13.30 -15.90
CA LEU A 44 10.15 -12.13 -16.78
C LEU A 44 11.50 -11.66 -17.36
N ARG A 45 12.54 -11.61 -16.53
CA ARG A 45 13.87 -11.20 -16.95
C ARG A 45 14.49 -12.17 -17.97
N GLU A 46 14.29 -13.47 -17.77
CA GLU A 46 14.73 -14.51 -18.73
C GLU A 46 13.96 -14.40 -20.06
N ARG A 47 12.67 -14.10 -20.01
CA ARG A 47 11.81 -13.98 -21.19
C ARG A 47 12.05 -12.68 -21.97
N TYR A 48 12.38 -11.59 -21.27
CA TYR A 48 12.55 -10.25 -21.82
C TYR A 48 13.91 -9.65 -21.45
N PRO A 49 15.04 -10.27 -21.85
CA PRO A 49 16.38 -9.85 -21.41
C PRO A 49 16.75 -8.42 -21.86
N GLN A 50 16.17 -7.93 -22.96
CA GLN A 50 16.36 -6.55 -23.42
C GLN A 50 15.83 -5.49 -22.46
N TYR A 51 14.91 -5.87 -21.54
CA TYR A 51 14.31 -4.98 -20.55
C TYR A 51 14.75 -5.30 -19.11
N ASP A 52 15.83 -6.07 -18.93
CA ASP A 52 16.25 -6.58 -17.61
C ASP A 52 16.38 -5.47 -16.56
N ASN A 53 17.07 -4.38 -16.88
CA ASN A 53 17.26 -3.25 -15.97
C ASN A 53 15.94 -2.58 -15.56
N ILE A 54 15.02 -2.42 -16.51
CA ILE A 54 13.72 -1.80 -16.26
C ILE A 54 12.85 -2.71 -15.39
N ILE A 55 12.85 -4.02 -15.67
CA ILE A 55 12.11 -5.01 -14.87
C ILE A 55 12.62 -5.00 -13.42
N GLN A 56 13.94 -5.03 -13.23
CA GLN A 56 14.53 -4.95 -11.89
C GLN A 56 14.17 -3.66 -11.17
N LEU A 57 14.30 -2.53 -11.84
CA LEU A 57 14.02 -1.22 -11.26
C LEU A 57 12.52 -1.07 -10.91
N ALA A 58 11.64 -1.56 -11.79
CA ALA A 58 10.20 -1.45 -11.61
C ALA A 58 9.68 -2.33 -10.47
N PHE A 59 10.20 -3.56 -10.32
CA PHE A 59 9.55 -4.59 -9.51
C PHE A 59 10.41 -5.15 -8.36
N LEU A 60 11.74 -5.14 -8.46
CA LEU A 60 12.62 -5.69 -7.42
C LEU A 60 13.31 -4.65 -6.56
N HIS A 61 13.78 -3.56 -7.16
CA HIS A 61 14.66 -2.59 -6.51
C HIS A 61 14.03 -1.23 -6.23
N ASN A 62 12.71 -1.15 -6.31
CA ASN A 62 12.02 0.09 -6.01
C ASN A 62 12.21 0.55 -4.55
N ASP A 63 12.43 -0.36 -3.60
CA ASP A 63 12.80 -0.02 -2.24
C ASP A 63 14.21 0.56 -2.12
N TYR A 64 15.13 0.18 -3.00
CA TYR A 64 16.48 0.75 -3.04
C TYR A 64 16.45 2.25 -3.28
N LEU A 65 15.54 2.74 -4.13
CA LEU A 65 15.37 4.16 -4.41
C LEU A 65 14.96 4.98 -3.17
N GLN A 66 14.43 4.32 -2.15
CA GLN A 66 14.05 4.92 -0.87
C GLN A 66 15.14 4.82 0.20
N THR A 67 16.26 4.17 -0.10
CA THR A 67 17.43 4.13 0.80
C THR A 67 18.18 5.46 0.74
N PRO A 68 19.01 5.78 1.76
CA PRO A 68 19.86 6.97 1.72
C PRO A 68 20.73 7.05 0.46
N SER A 69 21.29 5.91 0.02
CA SER A 69 22.11 5.84 -1.21
C SER A 69 21.28 6.10 -2.46
N GLY A 70 20.08 5.53 -2.56
CA GLY A 70 19.17 5.77 -3.68
C GLY A 70 18.69 7.23 -3.74
N ILE A 71 18.38 7.83 -2.57
CA ILE A 71 18.00 9.24 -2.47
C ILE A 71 19.14 10.14 -2.93
N LEU A 72 20.39 9.83 -2.56
CA LEU A 72 21.57 10.56 -3.03
C LEU A 72 21.76 10.45 -4.55
N LEU A 73 21.60 9.24 -5.11
CA LEU A 73 21.66 8.99 -6.55
C LEU A 73 20.62 9.79 -7.31
N LEU A 74 19.36 9.77 -6.84
CA LEU A 74 18.27 10.56 -7.45
C LEU A 74 18.45 12.08 -7.26
N GLY A 75 19.29 12.51 -6.32
CA GLY A 75 19.73 13.89 -6.16
C GLY A 75 20.69 14.35 -7.25
N ILE A 76 21.33 13.41 -7.98
CA ILE A 76 22.19 13.72 -9.12
C ILE A 76 21.30 13.86 -10.36
N GLN A 77 21.14 15.09 -10.83
CA GLN A 77 20.16 15.41 -11.89
C GLN A 77 20.38 14.60 -13.17
N ARG A 78 21.63 14.38 -13.58
CA ARG A 78 21.96 13.58 -14.77
C ARG A 78 21.52 12.13 -14.64
N VAL A 79 21.73 11.51 -13.46
CA VAL A 79 21.30 10.13 -13.18
C VAL A 79 19.77 10.05 -13.22
N LYS A 80 19.10 10.97 -12.54
CA LYS A 80 17.63 11.02 -12.53
C LYS A 80 17.06 11.16 -13.94
N LEU A 81 17.58 12.10 -14.74
CA LEU A 81 17.14 12.31 -16.12
C LEU A 81 17.38 11.09 -17.00
N ALA A 82 18.53 10.41 -16.87
CA ALA A 82 18.80 9.19 -17.60
C ALA A 82 17.79 8.10 -17.25
N MET A 83 17.54 7.85 -15.96
CA MET A 83 16.55 6.87 -15.50
C MET A 83 15.14 7.23 -16.00
N GLU A 84 14.73 8.49 -15.92
CA GLU A 84 13.43 8.95 -16.41
C GLU A 84 13.30 8.79 -17.94
N THR A 85 14.38 8.97 -18.68
CA THR A 85 14.39 8.80 -20.14
C THR A 85 14.22 7.34 -20.52
N GLU A 86 15.02 6.44 -19.96
CA GLU A 86 14.89 4.99 -20.15
C GLU A 86 13.51 4.49 -19.74
N TRP A 87 13.00 4.99 -18.62
CA TRP A 87 11.66 4.64 -18.15
C TRP A 87 10.57 5.06 -19.13
N LYS A 88 10.63 6.28 -19.66
CA LYS A 88 9.67 6.78 -20.66
C LYS A 88 9.71 5.95 -21.94
N HIS A 89 10.91 5.63 -22.41
CA HIS A 89 11.10 4.78 -23.58
C HIS A 89 10.47 3.39 -23.36
N ALA A 90 10.78 2.78 -22.24
CA ALA A 90 10.20 1.51 -21.87
C ALA A 90 8.66 1.54 -21.76
N GLN A 91 8.07 2.62 -21.26
CA GLN A 91 6.61 2.77 -21.18
C GLN A 91 5.90 2.73 -22.53
N GLU A 92 6.57 3.05 -23.61
CA GLU A 92 6.02 3.06 -24.97
C GLU A 92 6.08 1.68 -25.62
N GLU A 93 7.13 0.90 -25.33
CA GLU A 93 7.47 -0.33 -26.02
C GLU A 93 7.13 -1.60 -25.26
N ILE A 94 7.17 -1.58 -23.91
CA ILE A 94 7.05 -2.79 -23.10
C ILE A 94 5.60 -3.31 -23.04
N SER A 95 5.47 -4.62 -23.34
CA SER A 95 4.31 -5.45 -22.99
C SER A 95 4.84 -6.75 -22.38
N LEU A 96 4.76 -6.87 -21.07
CA LEU A 96 5.27 -8.02 -20.31
C LEU A 96 4.11 -8.94 -19.94
N GLN A 97 4.19 -10.21 -20.31
CA GLN A 97 3.16 -11.21 -20.03
C GLN A 97 3.75 -12.55 -19.61
N ILE A 98 3.07 -13.21 -18.68
CA ILE A 98 3.33 -14.59 -18.25
C ILE A 98 2.00 -15.34 -18.29
N GLU A 99 1.99 -16.53 -18.90
CA GLU A 99 0.86 -17.45 -18.80
C GLU A 99 0.81 -18.08 -17.40
N TYR A 100 -0.38 -18.14 -16.80
CA TYR A 100 -0.54 -18.82 -15.51
C TYR A 100 -0.02 -20.26 -15.54
N ASN A 101 -0.23 -20.98 -16.63
CA ASN A 101 0.26 -22.34 -16.80
C ASN A 101 1.79 -22.45 -16.72
N ASP A 102 2.54 -21.40 -17.04
CA ASP A 102 4.01 -21.39 -16.96
C ASP A 102 4.53 -21.29 -15.52
N ILE A 103 3.67 -20.82 -14.59
CA ILE A 103 4.04 -20.57 -13.20
C ILE A 103 3.23 -21.36 -12.18
N ARG A 104 2.14 -22.01 -12.57
CA ARG A 104 1.23 -22.69 -11.65
C ARG A 104 1.91 -23.73 -10.76
N ASP A 105 2.91 -24.46 -11.30
CA ASP A 105 3.61 -25.52 -10.57
C ASP A 105 4.56 -24.96 -9.49
N PHE A 106 4.78 -23.64 -9.47
CA PHE A 106 5.52 -22.93 -8.42
C PHE A 106 4.62 -22.34 -7.33
N PHE A 107 3.29 -22.45 -7.49
CA PHE A 107 2.37 -22.06 -6.45
C PHE A 107 2.34 -23.09 -5.33
N HIS A 108 2.35 -22.58 -4.10
CA HIS A 108 2.16 -23.35 -2.89
C HIS A 108 0.77 -23.09 -2.33
N SER A 109 0.06 -24.11 -1.91
CA SER A 109 -1.27 -24.01 -1.31
C SER A 109 -1.17 -23.52 0.14
N LEU A 110 -2.09 -22.63 0.53
CA LEU A 110 -2.36 -22.27 1.93
C LEU A 110 -3.68 -22.85 2.42
N GLY A 111 -4.45 -23.51 1.53
CA GLY A 111 -5.74 -24.11 1.82
C GLY A 111 -6.92 -23.27 1.33
N ASP A 112 -8.11 -23.74 1.68
CA ASP A 112 -9.35 -23.14 1.23
C ASP A 112 -9.98 -22.34 2.37
N VAL A 113 -10.63 -21.23 2.01
CA VAL A 113 -11.44 -20.47 2.96
C VAL A 113 -12.89 -20.97 2.94
N PRO A 114 -13.59 -20.96 4.09
CA PRO A 114 -14.94 -21.51 4.18
C PRO A 114 -15.99 -20.71 3.39
N ALA A 115 -15.66 -19.51 2.92
CA ALA A 115 -16.50 -18.66 2.07
C ALA A 115 -15.63 -17.70 1.28
N LEU A 116 -16.17 -17.15 0.17
CA LEU A 116 -15.46 -16.13 -0.59
C LEU A 116 -15.01 -14.97 0.29
N PRO A 117 -13.71 -14.65 0.29
CA PRO A 117 -13.16 -13.53 1.03
C PRO A 117 -13.82 -12.22 0.62
N LEU A 118 -14.12 -11.37 1.60
CA LEU A 118 -14.53 -9.99 1.40
C LEU A 118 -13.32 -9.05 1.51
N ASP A 119 -12.33 -9.43 2.32
CA ASP A 119 -11.05 -8.76 2.41
C ASP A 119 -9.97 -9.72 2.89
N LEU A 120 -8.74 -9.47 2.45
CA LEU A 120 -7.54 -10.23 2.83
C LEU A 120 -6.46 -9.25 3.29
N ARG A 121 -5.84 -9.55 4.42
CA ARG A 121 -4.72 -8.75 4.94
C ARG A 121 -3.60 -9.64 5.43
N ILE A 122 -2.36 -9.26 5.10
CA ILE A 122 -1.18 -9.90 5.69
C ILE A 122 -0.43 -8.83 6.47
N TYR A 123 -0.18 -9.12 7.74
CA TYR A 123 0.54 -8.22 8.63
C TYR A 123 1.27 -9.01 9.71
N ALA A 124 2.51 -8.61 10.02
CA ALA A 124 3.35 -9.26 11.05
C ALA A 124 3.40 -10.80 10.92
N MET A 125 3.61 -11.30 9.70
CA MET A 125 3.66 -12.74 9.37
C MET A 125 2.35 -13.49 9.74
N ARG A 126 1.23 -12.82 9.64
CA ARG A 126 -0.10 -13.41 9.83
C ARG A 126 -1.00 -13.06 8.65
N LEU A 127 -1.68 -14.06 8.14
CA LEU A 127 -2.71 -13.94 7.12
C LEU A 127 -4.07 -13.83 7.82
N TYR A 128 -4.80 -12.78 7.51
CA TYR A 128 -6.17 -12.55 7.97
C TYR A 128 -7.10 -12.59 6.77
N VAL A 129 -8.17 -13.36 6.89
CA VAL A 129 -9.21 -13.49 5.86
C VAL A 129 -10.56 -13.15 6.46
N GLY A 130 -11.11 -12.03 6.01
CA GLY A 130 -12.46 -11.59 6.37
C GLY A 130 -13.49 -12.12 5.39
N CYS A 131 -14.55 -12.73 5.89
CA CYS A 131 -15.64 -13.22 5.07
C CYS A 131 -17.01 -13.08 5.80
N LYS A 132 -18.08 -13.57 5.18
CA LYS A 132 -19.42 -13.56 5.80
C LYS A 132 -19.51 -14.37 7.09
N GLN A 133 -18.64 -15.36 7.27
CA GLN A 133 -18.66 -16.28 8.41
C GLN A 133 -17.72 -15.86 9.54
N GLY A 134 -16.92 -14.81 9.34
CA GLY A 134 -16.03 -14.31 10.38
C GLY A 134 -14.69 -13.85 9.88
N LEU A 135 -13.78 -13.68 10.85
CA LEU A 135 -12.35 -13.47 10.61
C LEU A 135 -11.61 -14.78 10.85
N PHE A 136 -10.80 -15.14 9.88
CA PHE A 136 -9.89 -16.29 9.96
C PHE A 136 -8.46 -15.82 10.00
N GLU A 137 -7.64 -16.48 10.79
CA GLU A 137 -6.21 -16.20 10.94
C GLU A 137 -5.39 -17.45 10.62
N SER A 138 -4.27 -17.28 9.94
CA SER A 138 -3.21 -18.28 9.78
C SER A 138 -1.86 -17.60 10.00
N ARG A 139 -0.97 -18.24 10.73
CA ARG A 139 0.40 -17.77 10.92
C ARG A 139 1.27 -18.23 9.77
N LEU A 140 2.11 -17.34 9.30
CA LEU A 140 3.07 -17.58 8.21
C LEU A 140 4.47 -17.67 8.82
N ILE A 141 5.10 -18.83 8.71
CA ILE A 141 6.43 -19.09 9.29
C ILE A 141 7.41 -19.22 8.13
N PRO A 142 8.31 -18.25 7.91
CA PRO A 142 9.30 -18.35 6.84
C PRO A 142 10.21 -19.57 7.06
N ILE A 143 10.32 -20.44 6.07
CA ILE A 143 11.33 -21.52 6.05
C ILE A 143 12.60 -20.96 5.40
N ASP A 144 12.44 -20.30 4.27
CA ASP A 144 13.49 -19.60 3.54
C ASP A 144 12.94 -18.37 2.80
N LYS A 145 13.67 -17.84 1.81
CA LYS A 145 13.26 -16.68 1.02
C LYS A 145 12.08 -16.94 0.09
N THR A 146 11.76 -18.20 -0.18
CA THR A 146 10.78 -18.62 -1.20
C THR A 146 9.64 -19.45 -0.62
N GLN A 147 9.83 -20.07 0.53
CA GLN A 147 8.88 -20.98 1.15
C GLN A 147 8.42 -20.49 2.52
N VAL A 148 7.14 -20.62 2.74
CA VAL A 148 6.47 -20.26 3.99
C VAL A 148 5.70 -21.49 4.49
N GLN A 149 5.96 -21.92 5.72
CA GLN A 149 5.08 -22.83 6.43
C GLN A 149 3.91 -22.02 7.00
N HIS A 150 2.74 -22.62 7.09
CA HIS A 150 1.58 -21.94 7.64
C HIS A 150 0.82 -22.84 8.62
N THR A 151 0.14 -22.23 9.57
CA THR A 151 -0.85 -22.94 10.41
C THR A 151 -2.18 -23.08 9.66
N ALA A 152 -3.04 -23.97 10.11
CA ALA A 152 -4.42 -24.01 9.60
C ALA A 152 -5.10 -22.65 9.78
N LEU A 153 -6.04 -22.33 8.89
CA LEU A 153 -6.90 -21.16 9.04
C LEU A 153 -7.88 -21.40 10.19
N GLU A 154 -7.71 -20.65 11.27
CA GLU A 154 -8.55 -20.71 12.47
C GLU A 154 -9.48 -19.52 12.53
N ARG A 155 -10.75 -19.74 12.90
CA ARG A 155 -11.70 -18.65 13.09
C ARG A 155 -11.45 -17.97 14.43
N VAL A 156 -11.11 -16.68 14.39
CA VAL A 156 -10.79 -15.84 15.57
C VAL A 156 -11.88 -14.83 15.91
N PHE A 157 -12.87 -14.66 15.03
CA PHE A 157 -14.05 -13.81 15.25
C PHE A 157 -15.21 -14.34 14.42
N ASP A 158 -16.42 -14.35 14.96
CA ASP A 158 -17.57 -15.05 14.40
C ASP A 158 -18.63 -14.17 13.73
N SER A 159 -18.45 -12.85 13.72
CA SER A 159 -19.31 -11.93 12.99
C SER A 159 -18.75 -11.63 11.60
N LYS A 160 -19.63 -11.29 10.64
CA LYS A 160 -19.26 -10.90 9.28
C LYS A 160 -18.16 -9.83 9.27
N VAL A 161 -17.07 -10.06 8.55
CA VAL A 161 -15.99 -9.10 8.36
C VAL A 161 -15.94 -8.63 6.92
N VAL A 162 -16.02 -7.33 6.72
CA VAL A 162 -16.07 -6.70 5.39
C VAL A 162 -14.77 -5.99 5.02
N SER A 163 -13.96 -5.60 6.00
CA SER A 163 -12.64 -5.02 5.76
C SER A 163 -11.72 -5.23 6.97
N ILE A 164 -10.43 -5.39 6.69
CA ILE A 164 -9.38 -5.58 7.68
C ILE A 164 -8.27 -4.59 7.37
N ASN A 165 -7.82 -3.86 8.38
CA ASN A 165 -6.64 -3.02 8.24
C ASN A 165 -5.72 -3.17 9.45
N ALA A 166 -4.40 -3.17 9.22
CA ALA A 166 -3.43 -3.42 10.28
C ALA A 166 -2.26 -2.46 10.19
N LYS A 167 -1.89 -1.87 11.32
CA LYS A 167 -0.73 -0.98 11.46
C LYS A 167 -0.37 -0.80 12.94
N TYR A 168 0.88 -0.55 13.22
CA TYR A 168 1.39 -0.26 14.58
C TYR A 168 0.98 -1.30 15.64
N GLY A 169 1.01 -2.58 15.29
CA GLY A 169 0.66 -3.66 16.22
C GLY A 169 -0.84 -3.79 16.49
N ALA A 170 -1.70 -3.04 15.80
CA ALA A 170 -3.14 -3.13 15.94
C ALA A 170 -3.81 -3.59 14.64
N ILE A 171 -4.90 -4.31 14.79
CA ILE A 171 -5.77 -4.76 13.71
C ILE A 171 -7.13 -4.13 13.90
N ALA A 172 -7.61 -3.44 12.87
CA ALA A 172 -8.95 -2.88 12.79
C ALA A 172 -9.83 -3.80 11.93
N ILE A 173 -10.97 -4.19 12.45
CA ILE A 173 -11.88 -5.17 11.88
C ILE A 173 -13.24 -4.51 11.67
N SER A 174 -13.60 -4.25 10.41
CA SER A 174 -14.91 -3.68 10.06
C SER A 174 -15.95 -4.80 9.92
N ALA A 175 -16.93 -4.81 10.82
CA ALA A 175 -17.94 -5.86 10.92
C ALA A 175 -19.35 -5.39 10.46
N ASP A 176 -19.43 -4.50 9.47
CA ASP A 176 -20.69 -3.93 8.92
C ASP A 176 -21.55 -3.34 10.06
N LYS A 177 -22.72 -3.92 10.30
CA LYS A 177 -23.68 -3.41 11.29
C LYS A 177 -23.27 -3.65 12.74
N GLU A 178 -22.39 -4.61 12.99
CA GLU A 178 -21.85 -4.90 14.33
C GLU A 178 -20.82 -3.86 14.79
N GLY A 179 -20.32 -3.05 13.85
CA GLY A 179 -19.41 -1.94 14.15
C GLY A 179 -17.97 -2.20 13.81
N LEU A 180 -17.09 -1.43 14.43
CA LEU A 180 -15.64 -1.53 14.32
C LEU A 180 -15.09 -2.21 15.57
N PHE A 181 -14.33 -3.28 15.37
CA PHE A 181 -13.55 -3.94 16.41
C PHE A 181 -12.06 -3.66 16.22
N SER A 182 -11.31 -3.76 17.29
CA SER A 182 -9.85 -3.66 17.25
C SER A 182 -9.24 -4.70 18.16
N SER A 183 -8.19 -5.34 17.69
CA SER A 183 -7.35 -6.25 18.45
C SER A 183 -5.91 -5.80 18.40
N GLU A 184 -5.17 -6.01 19.48
CA GLU A 184 -3.72 -5.92 19.46
C GLU A 184 -3.13 -7.24 18.98
N LEU A 185 -1.98 -7.16 18.33
CA LEU A 185 -1.18 -8.35 18.07
C LEU A 185 -0.71 -8.90 19.41
N SER A 186 -1.10 -10.12 19.70
CA SER A 186 -0.54 -10.93 20.77
C SER A 186 0.90 -11.37 20.41
N ASP A 187 1.59 -11.97 21.38
CA ASP A 187 2.88 -12.60 21.16
C ASP A 187 2.88 -13.56 19.98
N GLU A 188 4.05 -13.84 19.42
CA GLU A 188 4.23 -14.56 18.14
C GLU A 188 3.52 -15.91 18.06
N ASN A 189 3.17 -16.51 19.20
CA ASN A 189 2.60 -17.85 19.28
C ASN A 189 1.10 -17.93 19.54
N GLU A 190 0.42 -16.82 19.80
CA GLU A 190 -1.02 -16.81 20.11
C GLU A 190 -1.83 -16.17 18.97
N SER A 191 -3.03 -16.71 18.71
CA SER A 191 -3.99 -16.06 17.82
C SER A 191 -4.49 -14.75 18.43
N ILE A 192 -4.93 -13.80 17.58
CA ILE A 192 -5.46 -12.54 18.09
C ILE A 192 -6.73 -12.80 18.91
N HIS A 193 -6.89 -12.03 19.97
CA HIS A 193 -8.13 -11.97 20.73
C HIS A 193 -8.94 -10.74 20.31
N VAL A 194 -10.10 -10.97 19.70
CA VAL A 194 -11.03 -9.89 19.34
C VAL A 194 -11.98 -9.68 20.51
N PRO A 195 -12.06 -8.46 21.08
CA PRO A 195 -12.98 -8.17 22.20
C PRO A 195 -14.45 -8.39 21.82
N ASP A 196 -15.30 -8.75 22.79
CA ASP A 196 -16.74 -8.92 22.59
C ASP A 196 -17.47 -7.60 22.25
N ARG A 197 -16.86 -6.45 22.59
CA ARG A 197 -17.46 -5.14 22.36
C ARG A 197 -16.71 -4.38 21.28
N PRO A 198 -17.45 -3.76 20.34
CA PRO A 198 -16.83 -2.90 19.34
C PRO A 198 -16.24 -1.64 19.97
N VAL A 199 -15.13 -1.16 19.41
CA VAL A 199 -14.55 0.16 19.75
C VAL A 199 -15.40 1.31 19.20
N TYR A 200 -16.22 1.03 18.18
CA TYR A 200 -17.22 1.92 17.62
C TYR A 200 -18.47 1.14 17.24
N GLY A 201 -19.58 1.37 17.93
CA GLY A 201 -20.80 0.54 17.85
C GLY A 201 -21.72 0.85 16.66
N SER A 202 -21.39 1.85 15.82
CA SER A 202 -22.16 2.12 14.60
C SER A 202 -21.50 1.41 13.41
N ARG A 203 -22.21 1.40 12.28
CA ARG A 203 -21.77 0.73 11.06
C ARG A 203 -20.32 1.01 10.67
N SER A 204 -19.58 -0.04 10.35
CA SER A 204 -18.20 0.03 9.86
C SER A 204 -18.05 -0.80 8.58
N LEU A 205 -17.73 -0.14 7.46
CA LEU A 205 -17.61 -0.80 6.15
C LEU A 205 -16.16 -0.94 5.71
N ARG A 206 -15.31 -0.02 6.11
CA ARG A 206 -13.90 0.02 5.78
C ARG A 206 -13.16 0.87 6.79
N THR A 207 -11.88 0.60 6.98
CA THR A 207 -10.98 1.45 7.73
C THR A 207 -9.74 1.75 6.92
N ASP A 208 -9.20 2.97 7.09
CA ASP A 208 -7.91 3.36 6.54
C ASP A 208 -7.08 4.06 7.62
N TRP A 209 -5.79 3.76 7.67
CA TRP A 209 -4.86 4.48 8.53
C TRP A 209 -4.41 5.76 7.86
N GLN A 210 -4.56 6.89 8.56
CA GLN A 210 -3.92 8.15 8.22
C GLN A 210 -2.83 8.45 9.24
N ASP A 211 -1.62 8.07 8.91
CA ASP A 211 -0.47 8.01 9.82
C ASP A 211 -0.77 7.15 11.05
N VAL A 212 -0.91 7.71 12.24
CA VAL A 212 -1.23 6.98 13.47
C VAL A 212 -2.73 6.86 13.74
N ASP A 213 -3.53 7.74 13.15
CA ASP A 213 -4.97 7.78 13.34
C ASP A 213 -5.72 6.85 12.40
N LEU A 214 -6.92 6.46 12.78
CA LEU A 214 -7.76 5.53 12.02
C LEU A 214 -9.02 6.24 11.54
N LEU A 215 -9.28 6.18 10.23
CA LEU A 215 -10.55 6.57 9.66
C LEU A 215 -11.46 5.35 9.57
N ASN A 216 -12.64 5.43 10.17
CA ASN A 216 -13.69 4.42 10.06
C ASN A 216 -14.80 4.92 9.14
N TYR A 217 -15.05 4.24 8.03
CA TYR A 217 -16.07 4.61 7.05
C TYR A 217 -17.39 3.92 7.33
N ASN A 218 -18.41 4.71 7.62
CA ASN A 218 -19.79 4.24 7.83
C ASN A 218 -20.51 4.04 6.47
N SER A 219 -20.07 4.77 5.45
CA SER A 219 -20.53 4.71 4.06
C SER A 219 -19.41 5.10 3.11
N ALA A 220 -19.67 5.11 1.82
CA ALA A 220 -18.69 5.57 0.82
C ALA A 220 -18.27 7.04 0.99
N LYS A 221 -19.09 7.85 1.67
CA LYS A 221 -18.95 9.29 1.80
C LYS A 221 -18.85 9.81 3.25
N GLU A 222 -19.01 8.94 4.24
CA GLU A 222 -18.99 9.32 5.65
C GLU A 222 -17.97 8.49 6.41
N PHE A 223 -17.20 9.17 7.25
CA PHE A 223 -16.25 8.53 8.14
C PHE A 223 -16.25 9.21 9.52
N ASN A 224 -15.72 8.48 10.50
CA ASN A 224 -15.31 9.01 11.80
C ASN A 224 -13.80 8.90 11.91
N TYR A 225 -13.20 9.87 12.56
CA TYR A 225 -11.77 9.94 12.76
C TYR A 225 -11.45 9.53 14.21
N LEU A 226 -10.72 8.45 14.35
CA LEU A 226 -10.33 7.90 15.64
C LEU A 226 -8.89 8.30 15.90
N HIS A 227 -8.70 9.20 16.87
CA HIS A 227 -7.39 9.65 17.29
C HIS A 227 -6.65 8.59 18.07
N ASN A 228 -5.36 8.43 17.80
CA ASN A 228 -4.48 7.53 18.51
C ASN A 228 -3.19 8.24 18.90
N SER A 229 -2.68 7.90 20.07
CA SER A 229 -1.39 8.40 20.57
C SER A 229 -0.40 7.27 20.70
N TYR A 230 0.83 7.49 20.24
CA TYR A 230 1.93 6.55 20.30
C TYR A 230 3.15 7.21 20.91
N GLU A 231 3.79 6.50 21.80
CA GLU A 231 5.14 6.85 22.28
C GLU A 231 6.17 6.25 21.33
N ARG A 232 7.10 7.10 20.88
CA ARG A 232 8.20 6.69 20.03
C ARG A 232 9.41 6.41 20.90
N THR A 233 9.78 5.16 21.05
CA THR A 233 11.04 4.73 21.65
C THR A 233 12.07 4.43 20.57
N GLN A 234 13.31 4.85 20.76
CA GLN A 234 14.42 4.53 19.86
C GLN A 234 15.24 3.41 20.46
N LYS A 235 15.34 2.26 19.80
CA LYS A 235 16.31 1.23 20.13
C LYS A 235 17.54 1.35 19.24
N ASP A 236 18.72 1.38 19.84
CA ASP A 236 19.97 1.30 19.11
C ASP A 236 20.20 -0.16 18.68
N GLN A 237 20.35 -0.39 17.38
CA GLN A 237 20.76 -1.69 16.86
C GLN A 237 22.29 -1.75 16.78
N PRO A 238 22.94 -2.63 17.55
CA PRO A 238 24.39 -2.58 17.75
C PRO A 238 25.22 -3.08 16.56
N PHE A 239 24.62 -3.71 15.54
CA PHE A 239 25.37 -4.47 14.52
C PHE A 239 25.40 -3.86 13.12
N PHE A 240 24.81 -2.70 12.88
CA PHE A 240 24.81 -2.09 11.55
C PHE A 240 25.54 -0.77 11.51
N TYR A 241 26.39 -0.64 10.53
CA TYR A 241 27.10 0.60 10.28
C TYR A 241 26.52 1.28 9.02
N PRO A 242 25.97 2.51 9.13
CA PRO A 242 25.77 3.30 10.37
C PRO A 242 24.69 2.71 11.28
N LEU A 243 24.84 2.91 12.59
CA LEU A 243 23.86 2.49 13.60
C LEU A 243 22.45 2.87 13.14
N ARG A 244 21.63 1.87 12.84
CA ARG A 244 20.23 2.08 12.47
C ARG A 244 19.44 2.17 13.76
N LYS A 245 18.72 3.27 13.95
CA LYS A 245 17.75 3.39 15.02
C LYS A 245 16.42 2.89 14.50
N ASP A 246 15.97 1.77 15.00
CA ASP A 246 14.61 1.34 14.77
C ASP A 246 13.68 2.06 15.74
N ASN A 247 12.65 2.66 15.19
CA ASN A 247 11.62 3.29 15.99
C ASN A 247 10.64 2.21 16.42
N GLU A 248 10.55 1.97 17.71
CA GLU A 248 9.43 1.25 18.29
C GLU A 248 8.32 2.26 18.62
N TYR A 249 7.10 1.92 18.24
CA TYR A 249 5.92 2.69 18.58
C TYR A 249 5.12 1.90 19.61
N LYS A 250 5.03 2.45 20.82
CA LYS A 250 4.13 1.92 21.84
C LYS A 250 2.87 2.75 21.85
N ARG A 251 1.72 2.10 21.68
CA ARG A 251 0.43 2.78 21.78
C ARG A 251 0.18 3.24 23.22
N ILE A 252 -0.21 4.50 23.39
CA ILE A 252 -0.53 5.11 24.68
C ILE A 252 -2.03 5.05 24.94
N THR A 253 -2.84 5.25 23.88
CA THR A 253 -4.31 5.27 23.99
C THR A 253 -4.90 4.06 23.26
N GLU A 254 -5.99 3.50 23.79
CA GLU A 254 -6.76 2.49 23.08
C GLU A 254 -7.50 3.12 21.88
N ILE A 255 -7.62 2.34 20.79
CA ILE A 255 -8.36 2.78 19.61
C ILE A 255 -9.83 3.04 20.01
N GLY A 256 -10.37 4.17 19.59
CA GLY A 256 -11.75 4.56 19.88
C GLY A 256 -11.95 5.38 21.15
N THR A 257 -10.89 5.69 21.91
CA THR A 257 -10.99 6.56 23.11
C THR A 257 -11.39 7.99 22.74
N GLN A 258 -10.88 8.51 21.63
CA GLN A 258 -11.24 9.83 21.10
C GLN A 258 -11.74 9.68 19.67
N ILE A 259 -12.98 10.04 19.45
CA ILE A 259 -13.65 9.94 18.14
C ILE A 259 -14.13 11.32 17.74
N GLU A 260 -13.75 11.76 16.56
CA GLU A 260 -14.19 12.99 15.94
C GLU A 260 -15.05 12.69 14.71
N GLU A 261 -16.17 13.38 14.58
CA GLU A 261 -17.00 13.26 13.38
C GLU A 261 -16.36 13.97 12.19
N MET A 262 -16.73 13.55 10.99
CA MET A 262 -16.23 14.10 9.73
C MET A 262 -16.53 15.59 9.57
N THR A 263 -17.65 16.11 10.12
CA THR A 263 -18.12 17.47 9.85
C THR A 263 -17.12 18.56 10.24
N PRO A 264 -16.57 18.60 11.47
CA PRO A 264 -15.58 19.61 11.84
C PRO A 264 -14.31 19.57 10.96
N LEU A 265 -13.89 18.37 10.57
CA LEU A 265 -12.70 18.19 9.70
C LEU A 265 -12.92 18.77 8.31
N LEU A 266 -14.13 18.62 7.75
CA LEU A 266 -14.50 19.18 6.46
C LEU A 266 -14.71 20.70 6.50
N GLU A 267 -15.25 21.24 7.58
CA GLU A 267 -15.41 22.68 7.79
C GLU A 267 -14.08 23.42 7.72
N ASN A 268 -13.01 22.84 8.28
CA ASN A 268 -11.64 23.37 8.18
C ASN A 268 -11.13 23.44 6.72
N LEU A 269 -11.73 22.67 5.82
CA LEU A 269 -11.42 22.65 4.38
C LEU A 269 -12.43 23.49 3.56
N ASN A 270 -13.41 24.14 4.19
CA ASN A 270 -14.56 24.77 3.54
C ASN A 270 -15.31 23.78 2.62
N ILE A 271 -15.54 22.57 3.10
CA ILE A 271 -16.28 21.51 2.41
C ILE A 271 -17.53 21.20 3.23
N ARG A 272 -18.70 21.22 2.59
CA ARG A 272 -19.96 20.77 3.21
C ARG A 272 -20.08 19.24 3.10
N LYS A 273 -20.47 18.58 4.19
CA LYS A 273 -20.64 17.12 4.25
C LYS A 273 -21.59 16.60 3.16
N GLU A 274 -22.66 17.34 2.87
CA GLU A 274 -23.67 16.99 1.88
C GLU A 274 -23.11 16.94 0.47
N ASP A 275 -22.04 17.67 0.19
CA ASP A 275 -21.42 17.75 -1.14
C ASP A 275 -20.40 16.62 -1.37
N VAL A 276 -20.05 15.85 -0.35
CA VAL A 276 -19.14 14.71 -0.47
C VAL A 276 -19.85 13.54 -1.14
N GLU A 277 -19.18 12.91 -2.10
CA GLU A 277 -19.66 11.71 -2.79
C GLU A 277 -18.87 10.46 -2.40
N TYR A 278 -17.55 10.59 -2.28
CA TYR A 278 -16.67 9.47 -1.95
C TYR A 278 -15.42 9.97 -1.22
N CYS A 279 -14.97 9.22 -0.23
CA CYS A 279 -13.71 9.49 0.46
C CYS A 279 -12.93 8.20 0.77
N PHE A 280 -11.61 8.33 0.80
CA PHE A 280 -10.69 7.26 1.15
C PHE A 280 -9.35 7.85 1.58
N SER A 281 -8.55 7.06 2.27
CA SER A 281 -7.22 7.51 2.69
C SER A 281 -6.21 6.36 2.71
N SER A 282 -4.95 6.72 2.76
CA SER A 282 -3.85 5.82 3.12
C SER A 282 -2.60 6.65 3.44
N SER A 283 -1.76 6.15 4.32
CA SER A 283 -0.57 6.87 4.78
C SER A 283 -0.96 8.24 5.38
N SER A 284 -0.46 9.34 4.84
CA SER A 284 -0.74 10.70 5.33
C SER A 284 -1.74 11.48 4.46
N VAL A 285 -2.35 10.84 3.45
CA VAL A 285 -3.21 11.52 2.47
C VAL A 285 -4.62 10.97 2.51
N ALA A 286 -5.60 11.86 2.61
CA ALA A 286 -7.00 11.58 2.39
C ALA A 286 -7.47 12.19 1.07
N PHE A 287 -8.32 11.49 0.36
CA PHE A 287 -8.92 11.91 -0.89
C PHE A 287 -10.42 12.09 -0.72
N ILE A 288 -10.94 13.21 -1.22
CA ILE A 288 -12.36 13.56 -1.15
C ILE A 288 -12.85 13.90 -2.55
N ARG A 289 -13.84 13.16 -3.02
CA ARG A 289 -14.57 13.45 -4.26
C ARG A 289 -15.90 14.09 -3.94
N MET A 290 -16.18 15.21 -4.60
CA MET A 290 -17.40 15.99 -4.43
C MET A 290 -18.46 15.57 -5.46
N LYS A 291 -19.71 15.77 -5.13
CA LYS A 291 -20.84 15.62 -6.07
C LYS A 291 -20.72 16.53 -7.29
N SER A 292 -20.01 17.66 -7.16
CA SER A 292 -19.71 18.56 -8.28
C SER A 292 -18.73 17.96 -9.30
N GLY A 293 -18.04 16.85 -8.96
CA GLY A 293 -16.93 16.27 -9.73
C GLY A 293 -15.57 16.83 -9.35
N GLU A 294 -15.49 17.75 -8.39
CA GLU A 294 -14.21 18.16 -7.83
C GLU A 294 -13.63 17.02 -6.98
N PHE A 295 -12.31 16.85 -7.06
CA PHE A 295 -11.58 15.81 -6.36
C PHE A 295 -10.36 16.41 -5.71
N PHE A 296 -10.20 16.19 -4.39
CA PHE A 296 -9.16 16.81 -3.57
C PHE A 296 -8.31 15.77 -2.86
N ALA A 297 -7.03 16.11 -2.71
CA ALA A 297 -6.13 15.45 -1.76
C ALA A 297 -5.93 16.37 -0.55
N THR A 298 -5.97 15.82 0.65
CA THR A 298 -5.83 16.57 1.90
C THR A 298 -5.16 15.73 2.99
N ASN A 299 -4.77 16.41 4.08
CA ASN A 299 -4.35 15.77 5.32
C ASN A 299 -5.18 16.38 6.46
N PHE A 300 -5.77 15.53 7.29
CA PHE A 300 -6.58 15.98 8.44
C PHE A 300 -5.77 16.25 9.71
N GLN A 301 -4.50 15.88 9.75
CA GLN A 301 -3.67 16.05 10.94
C GLN A 301 -3.28 17.53 11.13
N ALA A 302 -3.95 18.20 12.07
CA ALA A 302 -3.76 19.62 12.33
C ALA A 302 -2.34 20.02 12.80
N HIS A 303 -1.59 19.08 13.39
CA HIS A 303 -0.24 19.33 13.92
C HIS A 303 0.89 19.25 12.88
N ILE A 304 0.59 18.89 11.62
CA ILE A 304 1.55 18.87 10.51
C ILE A 304 1.45 20.13 9.62
N GLY A 305 0.94 21.25 10.14
CA GLY A 305 0.97 22.53 9.43
C GLY A 305 -0.28 22.87 8.62
N GLY A 306 -1.43 22.34 9.00
CA GLY A 306 -2.71 22.64 8.39
C GLY A 306 -3.11 21.76 7.23
N ALA A 307 -4.41 21.53 7.09
CA ALA A 307 -4.96 20.77 5.99
C ALA A 307 -4.71 21.52 4.66
N TYR A 308 -4.08 20.86 3.71
CA TYR A 308 -3.92 21.39 2.36
C TYR A 308 -4.97 20.79 1.43
N LYS A 309 -5.36 21.57 0.43
CA LYS A 309 -6.34 21.19 -0.57
C LYS A 309 -5.71 21.29 -1.95
N SER A 310 -5.49 20.14 -2.60
CA SER A 310 -4.96 20.06 -3.97
C SER A 310 -6.02 19.48 -4.88
N LYS A 311 -6.35 20.18 -5.96
CA LYS A 311 -7.32 19.70 -6.95
C LYS A 311 -6.68 18.63 -7.84
N ILE A 312 -7.40 17.54 -8.03
CA ILE A 312 -7.07 16.49 -8.99
C ILE A 312 -8.04 16.64 -10.16
N LYS A 313 -7.51 16.67 -11.37
CA LYS A 313 -8.34 16.72 -12.58
C LYS A 313 -8.83 15.32 -12.90
N GLU A 314 -10.10 15.06 -12.60
CA GLU A 314 -10.76 13.82 -13.00
C GLU A 314 -11.06 13.82 -14.50
N VAL A 315 -10.79 12.71 -15.17
CA VAL A 315 -11.11 12.52 -16.57
C VAL A 315 -12.31 11.59 -16.67
N GLY A 316 -13.42 12.13 -17.12
CA GLY A 316 -14.64 11.36 -17.38
C GLY A 316 -15.83 11.79 -16.52
N ALA A 317 -17.01 11.48 -17.02
CA ALA A 317 -18.28 11.81 -16.37
C ALA A 317 -18.46 10.99 -15.08
N ARG A 318 -19.22 11.53 -14.15
CA ARG A 318 -19.67 11.03 -12.85
C ARG A 318 -19.99 9.53 -12.85
N LYS A 319 -18.95 8.68 -12.65
CA LYS A 319 -19.12 7.24 -12.61
C LYS A 319 -19.09 6.77 -11.15
N LYS A 320 -19.86 5.73 -10.84
CA LYS A 320 -19.86 5.13 -9.51
C LYS A 320 -18.51 4.48 -9.24
N ILE A 321 -17.88 4.85 -8.12
CA ILE A 321 -16.64 4.25 -7.61
C ILE A 321 -17.01 2.97 -6.85
N LEU A 322 -16.36 1.87 -7.18
CA LEU A 322 -16.50 0.56 -6.52
C LEU A 322 -15.47 0.40 -5.41
N SER A 323 -14.21 0.73 -5.71
CA SER A 323 -13.10 0.68 -4.77
C SER A 323 -12.02 1.69 -5.14
N SER A 324 -11.07 1.89 -4.24
CA SER A 324 -9.98 2.87 -4.41
C SER A 324 -8.71 2.40 -3.73
N ALA A 325 -7.57 2.87 -4.24
CA ALA A 325 -6.27 2.66 -3.62
C ALA A 325 -5.42 3.94 -3.72
N VAL A 326 -4.56 4.18 -2.74
CA VAL A 326 -3.60 5.29 -2.75
C VAL A 326 -2.26 4.78 -3.24
N ILE A 327 -1.63 5.51 -4.14
CA ILE A 327 -0.29 5.24 -4.67
C ILE A 327 0.62 6.45 -4.44
N PRO A 328 1.93 6.35 -4.60
CA PRO A 328 2.81 7.52 -4.55
C PRO A 328 2.37 8.59 -5.55
N ASN A 329 2.18 9.81 -5.04
CA ASN A 329 1.76 11.01 -5.79
C ASN A 329 0.41 10.88 -6.50
N GLY A 330 -0.48 10.01 -6.00
CA GLY A 330 -1.78 9.85 -6.65
C GLY A 330 -2.68 8.79 -6.02
N CYS A 331 -3.63 8.35 -6.81
CA CYS A 331 -4.58 7.33 -6.41
C CYS A 331 -5.08 6.53 -7.62
N VAL A 332 -5.73 5.42 -7.33
CA VAL A 332 -6.43 4.58 -8.31
C VAL A 332 -7.89 4.51 -7.92
N LEU A 333 -8.77 4.73 -8.88
CA LEU A 333 -10.21 4.57 -8.72
C LEU A 333 -10.69 3.46 -9.64
N ASN A 334 -11.36 2.49 -9.04
CA ASN A 334 -12.05 1.42 -9.74
C ASN A 334 -13.51 1.86 -9.93
N TYR A 335 -13.85 2.22 -11.15
CA TYR A 335 -15.21 2.57 -11.52
C TYR A 335 -15.98 1.34 -11.99
N PHE A 336 -17.27 1.48 -12.12
CA PHE A 336 -18.15 0.43 -12.62
C PHE A 336 -17.76 -0.11 -14.01
N ASP A 337 -17.09 0.65 -14.83
CA ASP A 337 -16.77 0.34 -16.22
C ASP A 337 -15.28 0.38 -16.58
N GLN A 338 -14.42 0.83 -15.64
CA GLN A 338 -12.98 0.91 -15.88
C GLN A 338 -12.20 1.13 -14.58
N THR A 339 -10.92 0.85 -14.60
CA THR A 339 -9.97 1.20 -13.52
C THR A 339 -9.03 2.28 -14.01
N VAL A 340 -8.93 3.39 -13.28
CA VAL A 340 -8.13 4.56 -13.67
C VAL A 340 -7.17 4.96 -12.58
N MET A 341 -5.92 5.16 -12.94
CA MET A 341 -4.89 5.75 -12.09
C MET A 341 -4.79 7.26 -12.35
N TYR A 342 -4.80 8.03 -11.29
CA TYR A 342 -4.55 9.47 -11.27
C TYR A 342 -3.21 9.72 -10.59
N ARG A 343 -2.24 10.27 -11.33
CA ARG A 343 -0.89 10.53 -10.81
C ARG A 343 -0.27 11.74 -11.50
N ASP A 344 0.36 12.61 -10.71
CA ASP A 344 1.07 13.81 -11.20
C ASP A 344 0.22 14.68 -12.16
N GLY A 345 -1.08 14.84 -11.84
CA GLY A 345 -2.04 15.60 -12.65
C GLY A 345 -2.47 14.94 -13.97
N LYS A 346 -2.09 13.67 -14.19
CA LYS A 346 -2.44 12.87 -15.38
C LYS A 346 -3.34 11.70 -14.98
N SER A 347 -4.08 11.18 -15.94
CA SER A 347 -4.89 9.97 -15.78
C SER A 347 -4.45 8.88 -16.75
N PHE A 348 -4.50 7.64 -16.29
CA PHE A 348 -4.12 6.44 -17.04
C PHE A 348 -5.20 5.38 -16.85
N VAL A 349 -5.79 4.89 -17.92
CA VAL A 349 -6.69 3.73 -17.85
C VAL A 349 -5.82 2.48 -17.68
N LEU A 350 -5.99 1.80 -16.55
CA LEU A 350 -5.30 0.55 -16.23
C LEU A 350 -6.05 -0.66 -16.78
N SER A 351 -7.39 -0.60 -16.73
CA SER A 351 -8.27 -1.63 -17.26
C SER A 351 -9.52 -0.97 -17.85
N ALA A 352 -9.97 -1.46 -18.99
CA ALA A 352 -11.22 -1.07 -19.64
C ALA A 352 -12.47 -1.76 -19.05
N LYS A 353 -12.28 -2.57 -17.99
CA LYS A 353 -13.31 -3.23 -17.19
C LYS A 353 -13.09 -2.90 -15.72
N PRO A 354 -14.11 -3.05 -14.84
CA PRO A 354 -13.92 -2.96 -13.41
C PRO A 354 -13.04 -4.11 -12.93
N ALA A 355 -12.12 -3.82 -12.01
CA ALA A 355 -11.32 -4.84 -11.36
C ALA A 355 -12.11 -5.53 -10.24
N TYR A 356 -11.86 -6.81 -10.01
CA TYR A 356 -12.37 -7.52 -8.83
C TYR A 356 -11.72 -7.02 -7.55
N GLY A 357 -10.39 -6.81 -7.58
CA GLY A 357 -9.62 -6.28 -6.47
C GLY A 357 -8.52 -5.33 -6.95
N ILE A 358 -8.27 -4.30 -6.17
CA ILE A 358 -7.12 -3.41 -6.35
C ILE A 358 -6.40 -3.27 -5.01
N ARG A 359 -5.07 -3.40 -5.01
CA ARG A 359 -4.27 -3.25 -3.80
C ARG A 359 -3.01 -2.45 -4.03
N SER A 360 -2.77 -1.52 -3.13
CA SER A 360 -1.54 -0.75 -3.04
C SER A 360 -0.84 -0.99 -1.70
N TYR A 361 0.44 -0.68 -1.65
CA TYR A 361 1.31 -1.08 -0.53
C TYR A 361 2.05 0.11 0.06
N MET A 362 1.38 1.24 0.25
CA MET A 362 1.96 2.52 0.68
C MET A 362 2.83 2.45 1.95
N ASN A 363 2.52 1.50 2.85
CA ASN A 363 3.26 1.30 4.10
C ASN A 363 4.39 0.25 3.98
N ALA A 364 4.52 -0.42 2.83
CA ALA A 364 5.59 -1.38 2.59
C ALA A 364 6.82 -0.68 2.01
N LYS A 365 8.02 -1.03 2.48
CA LYS A 365 9.26 -0.50 1.89
C LYS A 365 9.41 -1.01 0.46
N ARG A 366 9.38 -2.33 0.28
CA ARG A 366 9.67 -2.99 -0.99
C ARG A 366 8.60 -2.77 -2.07
N TYR A 367 7.32 -2.73 -1.68
CA TYR A 367 6.20 -2.73 -2.63
C TYR A 367 5.50 -1.38 -2.74
N ARG A 368 6.07 -0.32 -2.16
CA ARG A 368 5.40 0.99 -2.03
C ARG A 368 4.90 1.57 -3.34
N SER A 369 5.68 1.41 -4.41
CA SER A 369 5.31 1.87 -5.75
C SER A 369 4.60 0.80 -6.59
N LEU A 370 4.26 -0.35 -6.01
CA LEU A 370 3.52 -1.39 -6.72
C LEU A 370 2.02 -1.29 -6.44
N LEU A 371 1.27 -1.70 -7.45
CA LEU A 371 -0.18 -1.84 -7.42
C LEU A 371 -0.54 -3.16 -8.07
N THR A 372 -1.37 -3.97 -7.42
CA THR A 372 -1.98 -5.15 -8.04
C THR A 372 -3.42 -4.83 -8.44
N VAL A 373 -3.82 -5.30 -9.61
CA VAL A 373 -5.16 -5.17 -10.17
C VAL A 373 -5.59 -6.54 -10.66
N ASN A 374 -6.65 -7.08 -10.07
CA ASN A 374 -7.19 -8.38 -10.42
C ASN A 374 -8.40 -8.17 -11.33
N ASN A 375 -8.29 -8.63 -12.56
CA ASN A 375 -9.35 -8.62 -13.55
C ASN A 375 -9.95 -10.02 -13.74
N GLU A 376 -10.93 -10.15 -14.61
CA GLU A 376 -11.64 -11.40 -14.89
C GLU A 376 -10.68 -12.55 -15.28
N ASP A 377 -9.72 -12.28 -16.16
CA ASP A 377 -8.82 -13.29 -16.73
C ASP A 377 -7.33 -12.99 -16.48
N SER A 378 -7.02 -11.99 -15.66
CA SER A 378 -5.65 -11.56 -15.47
C SER A 378 -5.42 -10.89 -14.13
N LEU A 379 -4.19 -11.08 -13.62
CA LEU A 379 -3.64 -10.34 -12.50
C LEU A 379 -2.51 -9.45 -13.02
N CYS A 380 -2.70 -8.14 -12.91
CA CYS A 380 -1.75 -7.15 -13.41
C CYS A 380 -0.97 -6.55 -12.24
N VAL A 381 0.34 -6.41 -12.39
CA VAL A 381 1.19 -5.71 -11.43
C VAL A 381 1.77 -4.47 -12.10
N PHE A 382 1.35 -3.30 -11.62
CA PHE A 382 1.78 -2.00 -12.14
C PHE A 382 2.85 -1.40 -11.25
N SER A 383 3.83 -0.73 -11.87
CA SER A 383 4.78 0.12 -11.17
C SER A 383 4.35 1.58 -11.24
N ALA A 384 4.08 2.18 -10.08
CA ALA A 384 3.81 3.60 -9.90
C ALA A 384 5.10 4.37 -9.52
N GLU A 385 6.27 3.91 -10.00
CA GLU A 385 7.55 4.57 -9.71
C GLU A 385 7.62 5.95 -10.38
N THR A 386 8.10 6.95 -9.64
CA THR A 386 8.19 8.33 -10.08
C THR A 386 9.62 8.89 -10.01
N PHE A 387 10.57 8.10 -9.52
CA PHE A 387 11.95 8.54 -9.20
C PHE A 387 11.98 9.77 -8.27
N THR A 388 10.92 10.00 -7.52
CA THR A 388 10.85 11.05 -6.51
C THR A 388 11.04 10.40 -5.13
N PRO A 389 12.14 10.68 -4.44
CA PRO A 389 12.41 10.07 -3.15
C PRO A 389 11.36 10.52 -2.13
N MET A 390 10.75 9.57 -1.44
CA MET A 390 9.87 9.86 -0.32
C MET A 390 10.70 9.88 0.96
N LEU A 391 11.03 11.08 1.42
CA LEU A 391 11.79 11.27 2.65
C LEU A 391 10.90 10.96 3.86
N THR A 392 11.16 9.83 4.50
CA THR A 392 10.66 9.52 5.83
C THR A 392 11.51 10.25 6.89
N ALA A 393 11.01 10.38 8.11
CA ALA A 393 11.81 10.94 9.20
C ALA A 393 13.15 10.19 9.39
N ALA A 394 13.13 8.85 9.28
CA ALA A 394 14.35 8.03 9.31
C ALA A 394 15.30 8.36 8.14
N SER A 395 14.76 8.52 6.92
CA SER A 395 15.57 8.91 5.76
C SER A 395 16.19 10.29 5.92
N GLN A 396 15.50 11.23 6.57
CA GLN A 396 16.05 12.56 6.85
C GLN A 396 17.19 12.50 7.89
N GLU A 397 17.05 11.66 8.93
CA GLU A 397 18.14 11.42 9.90
C GLU A 397 19.36 10.78 9.23
N ASP A 398 19.15 9.77 8.38
CA ASP A 398 20.21 9.09 7.66
C ASP A 398 20.94 10.03 6.68
N LEU A 399 20.20 10.90 5.99
CA LEU A 399 20.79 11.97 5.17
C LEU A 399 21.59 12.94 6.03
N GLY A 400 21.11 13.29 7.22
CA GLY A 400 21.85 14.12 8.17
C GLY A 400 23.18 13.48 8.57
N ARG A 401 23.19 12.17 8.86
CA ARG A 401 24.41 11.41 9.19
C ARG A 401 25.37 11.32 8.01
N LEU A 402 24.87 11.12 6.80
CA LEU A 402 25.70 11.15 5.58
C LEU A 402 26.36 12.51 5.39
N LYS A 403 25.64 13.60 5.66
CA LYS A 403 26.22 14.96 5.68
C LYS A 403 27.34 15.11 6.69
N LEU A 404 27.13 14.64 7.93
CA LEU A 404 28.12 14.73 9.02
C LEU A 404 29.38 13.90 8.75
N ARG A 405 29.26 12.83 7.95
CA ARG A 405 30.40 11.95 7.59
C ARG A 405 31.25 12.43 6.43
N ASN A 406 30.96 13.59 5.88
CA ASN A 406 31.75 14.15 4.79
C ASN A 406 31.89 13.20 3.59
N VAL A 407 30.82 12.50 3.22
CA VAL A 407 30.80 11.60 2.05
C VAL A 407 31.33 12.33 0.78
N PHE A 408 31.24 13.66 0.76
CA PHE A 408 31.73 14.52 -0.30
C PHE A 408 32.74 15.55 0.18
N ARG A 409 33.87 15.10 0.79
CA ARG A 409 35.05 15.96 1.13
C ARG A 409 34.70 17.23 1.92
N GLY A 410 33.92 17.12 2.95
CA GLY A 410 33.67 18.23 3.90
C GLY A 410 32.54 19.20 3.51
N LYS A 411 31.85 18.98 2.40
CA LYS A 411 30.68 19.79 2.04
C LYS A 411 29.39 19.19 2.61
N ALA A 412 28.54 20.01 3.19
CA ALA A 412 27.19 19.58 3.60
C ALA A 412 26.35 19.24 2.34
N LEU A 413 25.53 18.19 2.41
CA LEU A 413 24.73 17.74 1.29
C LEU A 413 23.80 18.84 0.74
N THR A 414 23.31 19.71 1.63
CA THR A 414 22.50 20.90 1.26
C THR A 414 23.26 21.97 0.52
N GLN A 415 24.58 21.93 0.53
CA GLN A 415 25.47 22.90 -0.15
C GLN A 415 26.05 22.32 -1.44
N LEU A 416 25.75 21.05 -1.76
CA LEU A 416 26.20 20.44 -3.00
C LEU A 416 25.31 20.88 -4.16
N ASN A 417 25.93 21.43 -5.16
CA ASN A 417 25.32 21.61 -6.48
C ASN A 417 25.57 20.31 -7.27
N PHE A 418 24.57 19.44 -7.32
CA PHE A 418 24.65 18.16 -8.01
C PHE A 418 24.78 18.27 -9.53
N GLU A 419 24.48 19.45 -10.10
CA GLU A 419 24.62 19.71 -11.54
C GLU A 419 26.08 19.71 -12.02
N ASN A 420 27.02 19.98 -11.09
CA ASN A 420 28.46 20.10 -11.40
C ASN A 420 29.28 18.89 -10.91
N ILE A 421 28.66 17.79 -10.50
CA ILE A 421 29.37 16.58 -10.13
C ILE A 421 29.65 15.77 -11.39
N GLU A 422 30.95 15.77 -11.83
CA GLU A 422 31.40 14.81 -12.81
C GLU A 422 31.43 13.43 -12.22
N LEU A 423 30.67 12.50 -12.80
CA LEU A 423 30.72 11.09 -12.43
C LEU A 423 32.05 10.53 -12.99
N PRO A 424 32.87 9.86 -12.17
CA PRO A 424 34.00 9.11 -12.68
C PRO A 424 33.44 8.00 -13.58
N TYR A 425 33.94 7.92 -14.79
CA TYR A 425 33.66 6.87 -15.78
C TYR A 425 34.16 5.52 -15.27
#